data_c3e3734c19e8aa97db77be26e6135a07
#
_entry.id   c3e3734c19e8aa97db77be26e6135a07
#
_cell.length_a   1.000
_cell.length_b   1.000
_cell.length_c   1.000
_cell.angle_alpha   90.00
_cell.angle_beta   90.00
_cell.angle_gamma   90.00
#
_symmetry.space_group_name_H-M   'P 1'
#
loop_
_entity.id
_entity.type
_entity.pdbx_description
1 polymer ?
#
loop_
_entity_poly.entity_id
_entity_poly.type
_entity_poly.pdbx_seq_one_letter_code
_entity_poly.pdbx_strand_id
1 'polypeptide(L)'
;MYSFLKLAVPQCLLLIAFVGNAAAQAIYLGFDRNDYPGDANLKILRQTFFYTGYWLNNPPGENSNSWVGKRPALESAGFGFLVLFNGRLYKQLKHNPGGLAQSDAQAAIASAKREGFPARTIIFLDIEEGGRMLPEQKAYLYGWVDAVNSSGFRAGVYCSAIPAREDKNTTVVTADDIRANAQGRQIVYWVTNDVCPPSPGCTTSKPMSPSQSGATFADVWQFAQSPRRKDFAAMCRNYHSDGNCYPPGLDPATHLHVDLNTASSADPSAGR
;
A
#
# COMPACT_ATOMS: atom_id res chain seq x y z
N MET A 1 -57.71 -62.60 -4.13
CA MET A 1 -57.49 -61.38 -3.33
C MET A 1 -56.03 -61.39 -2.86
N TYR A 2 -55.14 -60.83 -3.61
CA TYR A 2 -53.71 -60.77 -3.27
C TYR A 2 -53.37 -59.33 -2.83
N SER A 3 -52.96 -59.18 -1.55
CA SER A 3 -52.54 -57.91 -0.95
C SER A 3 -51.06 -57.70 -1.21
N PHE A 4 -50.71 -56.63 -1.92
CA PHE A 4 -49.30 -56.21 -2.13
C PHE A 4 -48.84 -55.31 -1.01
N LEU A 5 -47.90 -55.82 -0.22
CA LEU A 5 -47.18 -55.04 0.80
C LEU A 5 -46.12 -54.18 0.13
N LYS A 6 -46.24 -52.83 0.18
CA LYS A 6 -45.24 -51.90 -0.31
C LYS A 6 -44.19 -51.67 0.81
N LEU A 7 -42.98 -52.18 0.60
CA LEU A 7 -41.82 -51.79 1.41
C LEU A 7 -41.40 -50.40 1.04
N ALA A 8 -41.40 -49.47 2.01
CA ALA A 8 -40.79 -48.15 1.89
C ALA A 8 -39.33 -48.25 2.32
N VAL A 9 -38.40 -47.96 1.40
CA VAL A 9 -36.96 -47.84 1.67
C VAL A 9 -36.68 -46.40 2.11
N PRO A 10 -36.08 -46.13 3.29
CA PRO A 10 -35.69 -44.77 3.65
C PRO A 10 -34.44 -44.37 2.89
N GLN A 11 -34.53 -43.31 2.08
CA GLN A 11 -33.39 -42.65 1.47
C GLN A 11 -32.66 -41.84 2.55
N CYS A 12 -31.52 -42.35 3.06
CA CYS A 12 -30.59 -41.59 3.86
C CYS A 12 -29.84 -40.58 2.96
N LEU A 13 -30.21 -39.29 3.02
CA LEU A 13 -29.41 -38.22 2.44
C LEU A 13 -28.12 -38.01 3.28
N LEU A 14 -27.00 -38.45 2.74
CA LEU A 14 -25.69 -38.17 3.30
C LEU A 14 -25.34 -36.69 2.97
N LEU A 15 -25.49 -35.77 3.94
CA LEU A 15 -24.99 -34.41 3.86
C LEU A 15 -23.46 -34.45 4.03
N ILE A 16 -22.73 -34.41 2.93
CA ILE A 16 -21.27 -34.21 2.94
C ILE A 16 -21.03 -32.70 3.20
N ALA A 17 -20.71 -32.37 4.43
CA ALA A 17 -20.22 -31.03 4.78
C ALA A 17 -18.80 -30.84 4.20
N PHE A 18 -18.70 -30.07 3.12
CA PHE A 18 -17.39 -29.56 2.66
C PHE A 18 -16.86 -28.57 3.68
N VAL A 19 -16.00 -29.02 4.57
CA VAL A 19 -15.17 -28.11 5.38
C VAL A 19 -14.09 -27.56 4.45
N GLY A 20 -14.37 -26.44 3.83
CA GLY A 20 -13.36 -25.70 3.08
C GLY A 20 -12.28 -25.22 4.05
N ASN A 21 -11.08 -25.79 4.00
CA ASN A 21 -9.92 -25.23 4.63
C ASN A 21 -9.63 -23.88 3.95
N ALA A 22 -10.04 -22.78 4.56
CA ALA A 22 -9.54 -21.46 4.19
C ALA A 22 -8.06 -21.46 4.54
N ALA A 23 -7.20 -21.68 3.54
CA ALA A 23 -5.76 -21.49 3.69
C ALA A 23 -5.54 -20.05 4.17
N ALA A 24 -4.82 -19.85 5.28
CA ALA A 24 -4.48 -18.52 5.75
C ALA A 24 -3.73 -17.80 4.62
N GLN A 25 -4.22 -16.64 4.22
CA GLN A 25 -3.59 -15.83 3.17
C GLN A 25 -2.19 -15.46 3.61
N ALA A 26 -1.17 -15.75 2.79
CA ALA A 26 0.19 -15.38 3.07
C ALA A 26 0.32 -13.84 3.14
N ILE A 27 1.04 -13.37 4.16
CA ILE A 27 1.33 -11.95 4.34
C ILE A 27 2.83 -11.75 4.15
N TYR A 28 3.18 -10.77 3.36
CA TYR A 28 4.55 -10.44 2.99
C TYR A 28 4.97 -9.11 3.57
N LEU A 29 6.19 -9.04 4.10
CA LEU A 29 6.82 -7.81 4.54
C LEU A 29 7.48 -7.11 3.35
N GLY A 30 7.36 -5.80 3.34
CA GLY A 30 8.07 -4.91 2.45
C GLY A 30 8.53 -3.66 3.16
N PHE A 31 9.25 -2.82 2.46
CA PHE A 31 9.65 -1.52 2.96
C PHE A 31 9.52 -0.46 1.86
N ASP A 32 9.42 0.78 2.29
CA ASP A 32 9.63 1.94 1.43
C ASP A 32 10.52 2.98 2.12
N ARG A 33 11.07 3.89 1.34
CA ARG A 33 11.86 5.03 1.78
C ARG A 33 12.08 5.99 0.61
N ASN A 34 12.47 7.24 0.90
CA ASN A 34 12.72 8.23 -0.15
C ASN A 34 13.94 7.86 -1.00
N ASP A 35 15.07 7.52 -0.39
CA ASP A 35 16.29 7.22 -1.11
C ASP A 35 16.47 5.73 -1.42
N TYR A 36 17.04 5.44 -2.58
CA TYR A 36 17.47 4.09 -2.93
C TYR A 36 18.49 3.56 -1.92
N PRO A 37 18.31 2.32 -1.40
CA PRO A 37 19.15 1.81 -0.31
C PRO A 37 20.59 1.45 -0.72
N GLY A 38 20.90 1.50 -2.01
CA GLY A 38 22.20 1.09 -2.56
C GLY A 38 22.28 -0.41 -2.90
N ASP A 39 22.93 -0.73 -4.00
CA ASP A 39 23.04 -2.12 -4.53
C ASP A 39 23.66 -3.07 -3.51
N ALA A 40 24.63 -2.61 -2.72
CA ALA A 40 25.34 -3.42 -1.72
C ALA A 40 24.42 -3.94 -0.60
N ASN A 41 23.33 -3.23 -0.31
CA ASN A 41 22.41 -3.58 0.78
C ASN A 41 21.28 -4.52 0.33
N LEU A 42 21.06 -4.71 -0.99
CA LEU A 42 19.91 -5.46 -1.50
C LEU A 42 19.88 -6.90 -0.98
N LYS A 43 21.04 -7.58 -0.95
CA LYS A 43 21.11 -8.96 -0.49
C LYS A 43 20.69 -9.14 0.97
N ILE A 44 21.05 -8.22 1.84
CA ILE A 44 20.69 -8.30 3.26
C ILE A 44 19.24 -7.89 3.47
N LEU A 45 18.76 -6.83 2.80
CA LEU A 45 17.37 -6.41 2.85
C LEU A 45 16.42 -7.52 2.37
N ARG A 46 16.82 -8.26 1.33
CA ARG A 46 16.02 -9.37 0.76
C ARG A 46 15.83 -10.55 1.72
N GLN A 47 16.63 -10.68 2.75
CA GLN A 47 16.44 -11.70 3.78
C GLN A 47 15.18 -11.48 4.62
N THR A 48 14.73 -10.23 4.72
CA THR A 48 13.55 -9.84 5.50
C THR A 48 12.39 -9.41 4.63
N PHE A 49 12.66 -8.69 3.54
CA PHE A 49 11.63 -8.01 2.74
C PHE A 49 11.44 -8.67 1.38
N PHE A 50 10.18 -8.82 0.98
CA PHE A 50 9.79 -9.40 -0.30
C PHE A 50 9.63 -8.35 -1.41
N TYR A 51 9.30 -7.11 -1.07
CA TYR A 51 9.10 -6.00 -2.00
C TYR A 51 9.61 -4.68 -1.41
N THR A 52 9.79 -3.71 -2.27
CA THR A 52 10.24 -2.36 -1.90
C THR A 52 9.43 -1.29 -2.61
N GLY A 53 9.33 -0.09 -2.02
CA GLY A 53 8.91 1.12 -2.72
C GLY A 53 9.79 1.38 -3.93
N TYR A 54 9.22 2.01 -4.95
CA TYR A 54 9.93 2.47 -6.16
C TYR A 54 9.32 3.77 -6.68
N TRP A 55 10.03 4.86 -6.52
CA TRP A 55 9.56 6.19 -6.92
C TRP A 55 9.75 6.44 -8.41
N LEU A 56 8.68 6.87 -9.09
CA LEU A 56 8.68 7.24 -10.51
C LEU A 56 9.06 8.71 -10.76
N ASN A 57 8.89 9.56 -9.74
CA ASN A 57 9.29 10.96 -9.70
C ASN A 57 10.02 11.25 -8.37
N ASN A 58 10.38 12.50 -8.11
CA ASN A 58 11.06 12.85 -6.87
C ASN A 58 10.17 12.55 -5.65
N PRO A 59 10.69 11.82 -4.65
CA PRO A 59 9.96 11.58 -3.41
C PRO A 59 9.60 12.88 -2.68
N PRO A 60 8.67 12.84 -1.71
CA PRO A 60 8.31 14.01 -0.92
C PRO A 60 9.51 14.68 -0.28
N GLY A 61 9.65 15.99 -0.50
CA GLY A 61 10.75 16.79 0.05
C GLY A 61 12.10 16.68 -0.67
N GLU A 62 12.24 15.76 -1.65
CA GLU A 62 13.50 15.54 -2.36
C GLU A 62 13.58 16.32 -3.68
N ASN A 63 14.79 16.74 -4.05
CA ASN A 63 15.06 17.45 -5.30
C ASN A 63 15.54 16.51 -6.43
N SER A 64 15.75 15.23 -6.14
CA SER A 64 16.19 14.21 -7.09
C SER A 64 15.55 12.86 -6.75
N ASN A 65 15.61 11.94 -7.71
CA ASN A 65 15.10 10.58 -7.54
C ASN A 65 16.23 9.56 -7.74
N SER A 66 16.73 9.03 -6.64
CA SER A 66 17.81 8.01 -6.63
C SER A 66 17.36 6.62 -7.09
N TRP A 67 16.05 6.39 -7.30
CA TRP A 67 15.50 5.12 -7.77
C TRP A 67 15.54 4.95 -9.29
N VAL A 68 15.74 6.03 -10.06
CA VAL A 68 15.76 5.97 -11.52
C VAL A 68 16.80 4.97 -12.02
N GLY A 69 16.36 4.03 -12.88
CA GLY A 69 17.21 2.98 -13.46
C GLY A 69 17.56 1.83 -12.52
N LYS A 70 16.96 1.77 -11.31
CA LYS A 70 17.29 0.73 -10.30
C LYS A 70 16.40 -0.51 -10.37
N ARG A 71 15.32 -0.50 -11.17
CA ARG A 71 14.42 -1.64 -11.33
C ARG A 71 15.16 -2.95 -11.67
N PRO A 72 16.10 -3.03 -12.65
CA PRO A 72 16.77 -4.28 -12.99
C PRO A 72 17.58 -4.86 -11.83
N ALA A 73 18.24 -4.02 -11.02
CA ALA A 73 19.01 -4.47 -9.86
C ALA A 73 18.10 -5.09 -8.78
N LEU A 74 16.96 -4.43 -8.50
CA LEU A 74 15.97 -4.90 -7.55
C LEU A 74 15.30 -6.21 -8.01
N GLU A 75 14.93 -6.30 -9.29
CA GLU A 75 14.34 -7.50 -9.88
C GLU A 75 15.32 -8.69 -9.81
N SER A 76 16.61 -8.45 -10.16
CA SER A 76 17.67 -9.45 -10.05
C SER A 76 17.92 -9.90 -8.61
N ALA A 77 17.74 -9.01 -7.64
CA ALA A 77 17.80 -9.33 -6.21
C ALA A 77 16.54 -10.04 -5.70
N GLY A 78 15.49 -10.19 -6.52
CA GLY A 78 14.25 -10.92 -6.22
C GLY A 78 13.18 -10.08 -5.52
N PHE A 79 13.29 -8.74 -5.51
CA PHE A 79 12.24 -7.88 -4.96
C PHE A 79 11.03 -7.77 -5.89
N GLY A 80 9.82 -7.73 -5.30
CA GLY A 80 8.64 -7.15 -5.89
C GLY A 80 8.59 -5.65 -5.65
N PHE A 81 7.53 -4.99 -6.11
CA PHE A 81 7.47 -3.55 -6.16
C PHE A 81 6.19 -2.98 -5.53
N LEU A 82 6.33 -1.83 -4.88
CA LEU A 82 5.31 -0.81 -4.65
C LEU A 82 5.70 0.41 -5.48
N VAL A 83 5.06 0.60 -6.63
CA VAL A 83 5.42 1.67 -7.57
C VAL A 83 4.67 2.94 -7.20
N LEU A 84 5.41 4.01 -6.91
CA LEU A 84 4.90 5.27 -6.37
C LEU A 84 5.07 6.44 -7.34
N PHE A 85 4.11 7.33 -7.29
CA PHE A 85 4.21 8.66 -7.88
C PHE A 85 3.80 9.69 -6.82
N ASN A 86 4.74 10.55 -6.42
CA ASN A 86 4.52 11.64 -5.47
C ASN A 86 3.47 12.61 -6.03
N GLY A 87 2.32 12.69 -5.36
CA GLY A 87 1.20 13.52 -5.72
C GLY A 87 1.38 14.97 -5.32
N ARG A 88 0.31 15.73 -5.35
CA ARG A 88 0.32 17.16 -5.05
C ARG A 88 -0.40 17.48 -3.75
N LEU A 89 0.15 18.42 -3.01
CA LEU A 89 -0.53 19.00 -1.84
C LEU A 89 -1.66 19.93 -2.29
N TYR A 90 -2.69 20.07 -1.46
CA TYR A 90 -3.86 20.91 -1.72
C TYR A 90 -3.51 22.31 -2.22
N LYS A 91 -2.50 22.95 -1.61
CA LYS A 91 -2.06 24.29 -2.02
C LYS A 91 -1.67 24.42 -3.50
N GLN A 92 -1.27 23.31 -4.13
CA GLN A 92 -0.87 23.25 -5.54
C GLN A 92 -2.06 22.97 -6.47
N LEU A 93 -3.21 22.51 -5.92
CA LEU A 93 -4.38 22.07 -6.68
C LEU A 93 -5.43 23.16 -6.90
N LYS A 94 -5.31 24.31 -6.22
CA LYS A 94 -6.38 25.34 -6.14
C LYS A 94 -6.90 25.86 -7.47
N HIS A 95 -6.08 25.88 -8.52
CA HIS A 95 -6.45 26.59 -9.75
C HIS A 95 -6.73 25.68 -10.95
N ASN A 96 -6.16 24.48 -11.02
CA ASN A 96 -6.33 23.58 -12.17
C ASN A 96 -6.13 22.11 -11.79
N PRO A 97 -6.92 21.54 -10.87
CA PRO A 97 -6.71 20.17 -10.40
C PRO A 97 -6.85 19.14 -11.52
N GLY A 98 -7.80 19.31 -12.45
CA GLY A 98 -8.01 18.38 -13.56
C GLY A 98 -6.85 18.38 -14.56
N GLY A 99 -6.32 19.55 -14.93
CA GLY A 99 -5.17 19.65 -15.82
C GLY A 99 -3.90 19.08 -15.18
N LEU A 100 -3.71 19.31 -13.88
CA LEU A 100 -2.61 18.73 -13.11
C LEU A 100 -2.74 17.20 -13.00
N ALA A 101 -3.95 16.67 -12.82
CA ALA A 101 -4.22 15.23 -12.81
C ALA A 101 -3.76 14.57 -14.13
N GLN A 102 -4.12 15.15 -15.26
CA GLN A 102 -3.75 14.64 -16.58
C GLN A 102 -2.23 14.72 -16.82
N SER A 103 -1.60 15.83 -16.49
CA SER A 103 -0.16 16.03 -16.62
C SER A 103 0.62 15.03 -15.78
N ASP A 104 0.24 14.87 -14.50
CA ASP A 104 0.93 13.98 -13.57
C ASP A 104 0.70 12.51 -13.91
N ALA A 105 -0.50 12.13 -14.38
CA ALA A 105 -0.78 10.78 -14.87
C ALA A 105 0.08 10.45 -16.09
N GLN A 106 0.20 11.38 -17.05
CA GLN A 106 1.07 11.20 -18.23
C GLN A 106 2.54 11.04 -17.81
N ALA A 107 3.01 11.82 -16.85
CA ALA A 107 4.37 11.72 -16.32
C ALA A 107 4.61 10.37 -15.61
N ALA A 108 3.65 9.90 -14.79
CA ALA A 108 3.71 8.60 -14.13
C ALA A 108 3.78 7.45 -15.14
N ILE A 109 2.89 7.45 -16.15
CA ILE A 109 2.85 6.46 -17.21
C ILE A 109 4.15 6.44 -18.02
N ALA A 110 4.66 7.61 -18.41
CA ALA A 110 5.91 7.74 -19.16
C ALA A 110 7.10 7.23 -18.35
N SER A 111 7.16 7.55 -17.05
CA SER A 111 8.20 7.07 -16.15
C SER A 111 8.12 5.55 -15.95
N ALA A 112 6.94 4.99 -15.71
CA ALA A 112 6.77 3.55 -15.55
C ALA A 112 7.21 2.78 -16.82
N LYS A 113 6.86 3.27 -18.00
CA LYS A 113 7.30 2.69 -19.29
C LYS A 113 8.82 2.79 -19.47
N ARG A 114 9.43 3.93 -19.16
CA ARG A 114 10.89 4.15 -19.23
C ARG A 114 11.64 3.21 -18.30
N GLU A 115 11.13 2.98 -17.09
CA GLU A 115 11.69 2.06 -16.11
C GLU A 115 11.43 0.57 -16.46
N GLY A 116 10.65 0.29 -17.51
CA GLY A 116 10.38 -1.07 -17.99
C GLY A 116 9.31 -1.83 -17.19
N PHE A 117 8.45 -1.12 -16.44
CA PHE A 117 7.33 -1.78 -15.75
C PHE A 117 6.32 -2.34 -16.75
N PRO A 118 5.86 -3.59 -16.56
CA PRO A 118 4.92 -4.24 -17.48
C PRO A 118 3.53 -3.59 -17.47
N ALA A 119 2.75 -3.88 -18.50
CA ALA A 119 1.32 -3.52 -18.49
C ALA A 119 0.62 -4.11 -17.26
N ARG A 120 -0.42 -3.42 -16.79
CA ARG A 120 -1.19 -3.73 -15.57
C ARG A 120 -0.43 -3.54 -14.25
N THR A 121 0.82 -3.05 -14.26
CA THR A 121 1.47 -2.62 -13.03
C THR A 121 0.61 -1.57 -12.33
N ILE A 122 0.44 -1.70 -11.02
CA ILE A 122 -0.27 -0.74 -10.19
C ILE A 122 0.68 0.40 -9.87
N ILE A 123 0.27 1.64 -10.20
CA ILE A 123 0.99 2.86 -9.80
C ILE A 123 0.18 3.52 -8.69
N PHE A 124 0.79 3.70 -7.53
CA PHE A 124 0.16 4.36 -6.39
C PHE A 124 0.42 5.86 -6.44
N LEU A 125 -0.66 6.64 -6.50
CA LEU A 125 -0.60 8.09 -6.26
C LEU A 125 -0.43 8.32 -4.77
N ASP A 126 0.61 9.02 -4.39
CA ASP A 126 0.90 9.36 -3.00
C ASP A 126 0.12 10.61 -2.59
N ILE A 127 -0.82 10.44 -1.62
CA ILE A 127 -1.65 11.50 -1.04
C ILE A 127 -1.26 11.66 0.43
N GLU A 128 -0.40 12.63 0.70
CA GLU A 128 0.17 12.88 2.04
C GLU A 128 -0.84 13.55 3.00
N GLU A 129 -1.78 14.34 2.47
CA GLU A 129 -2.71 15.08 3.32
C GLU A 129 -3.86 14.20 3.77
N GLY A 130 -4.00 14.05 5.09
CA GLY A 130 -5.11 13.33 5.73
C GLY A 130 -6.36 14.19 5.90
N GLY A 131 -7.47 13.53 6.29
CA GLY A 131 -8.76 14.15 6.50
C GLY A 131 -9.71 13.98 5.32
N ARG A 132 -10.82 14.73 5.33
CA ARG A 132 -11.78 14.73 4.23
C ARG A 132 -11.18 15.40 2.99
N MET A 133 -11.25 14.72 1.87
CA MET A 133 -10.77 15.30 0.62
C MET A 133 -11.67 16.47 0.16
N LEU A 134 -11.02 17.58 -0.17
CA LEU A 134 -11.66 18.74 -0.74
C LEU A 134 -12.00 18.51 -2.22
N PRO A 135 -12.91 19.31 -2.81
CA PRO A 135 -13.32 19.14 -4.21
C PRO A 135 -12.15 19.09 -5.20
N GLU A 136 -11.15 19.95 -5.00
CA GLU A 136 -9.95 20.02 -5.85
C GLU A 136 -9.07 18.77 -5.72
N GLN A 137 -8.93 18.26 -4.50
CA GLN A 137 -8.21 17.01 -4.26
C GLN A 137 -8.94 15.82 -4.90
N LYS A 138 -10.27 15.76 -4.80
CA LYS A 138 -11.08 14.73 -5.48
C LYS A 138 -10.98 14.84 -6.99
N ALA A 139 -11.05 16.05 -7.55
CA ALA A 139 -10.91 16.25 -8.99
C ALA A 139 -9.52 15.81 -9.50
N TYR A 140 -8.46 16.10 -8.73
CA TYR A 140 -7.11 15.65 -9.03
C TYR A 140 -6.97 14.13 -8.94
N LEU A 141 -7.33 13.53 -7.80
CA LEU A 141 -7.21 12.10 -7.58
C LEU A 141 -7.96 11.29 -8.63
N TYR A 142 -9.26 11.58 -8.82
CA TYR A 142 -10.07 10.77 -9.73
C TYR A 142 -9.74 11.01 -11.19
N GLY A 143 -9.34 12.22 -11.58
CA GLY A 143 -8.82 12.50 -12.91
C GLY A 143 -7.53 11.73 -13.21
N TRP A 144 -6.63 11.64 -12.22
CA TRP A 144 -5.40 10.85 -12.30
C TRP A 144 -5.71 9.35 -12.40
N VAL A 145 -6.61 8.84 -11.54
CA VAL A 145 -7.06 7.43 -11.55
C VAL A 145 -7.64 7.04 -12.91
N ASP A 146 -8.53 7.85 -13.47
CA ASP A 146 -9.15 7.59 -14.75
C ASP A 146 -8.11 7.55 -15.89
N ALA A 147 -7.15 8.48 -15.89
CA ALA A 147 -6.09 8.53 -16.90
C ALA A 147 -5.14 7.32 -16.80
N VAL A 148 -4.71 6.93 -15.60
CA VAL A 148 -3.83 5.77 -15.41
C VAL A 148 -4.55 4.47 -15.79
N ASN A 149 -5.79 4.25 -15.35
CA ASN A 149 -6.56 3.05 -15.69
C ASN A 149 -6.82 2.94 -17.20
N SER A 150 -6.94 4.06 -17.92
CA SER A 150 -7.12 4.07 -19.38
C SER A 150 -5.83 3.80 -20.16
N SER A 151 -4.67 3.81 -19.52
CA SER A 151 -3.35 3.69 -20.18
C SER A 151 -2.82 2.26 -20.30
N GLY A 152 -3.52 1.28 -19.72
CA GLY A 152 -3.06 -0.10 -19.61
C GLY A 152 -2.33 -0.41 -18.30
N PHE A 153 -2.02 0.60 -17.48
CA PHE A 153 -1.63 0.46 -16.07
C PHE A 153 -2.87 0.37 -15.18
N ARG A 154 -2.67 0.19 -13.87
CA ARG A 154 -3.73 0.21 -12.87
C ARG A 154 -3.44 1.30 -11.85
N ALA A 155 -4.49 1.99 -11.41
CA ALA A 155 -4.35 3.02 -10.40
C ALA A 155 -4.44 2.46 -8.98
N GLY A 156 -3.52 2.89 -8.14
CA GLY A 156 -3.58 2.76 -6.69
C GLY A 156 -3.54 4.12 -6.02
N VAL A 157 -3.82 4.17 -4.74
CA VAL A 157 -3.65 5.35 -3.90
C VAL A 157 -2.96 4.97 -2.59
N TYR A 158 -1.92 5.73 -2.22
CA TYR A 158 -1.41 5.76 -0.86
C TYR A 158 -2.10 6.89 -0.12
N CYS A 159 -2.69 6.59 1.05
CA CYS A 159 -3.43 7.58 1.84
C CYS A 159 -3.56 7.14 3.31
N SER A 160 -4.00 8.07 4.17
CA SER A 160 -4.16 7.81 5.59
C SER A 160 -5.39 6.95 5.91
N ALA A 161 -5.19 5.91 6.75
CA ALA A 161 -6.24 5.19 7.47
C ALA A 161 -6.39 5.65 8.93
N ILE A 162 -5.71 6.72 9.32
CA ILE A 162 -5.81 7.29 10.67
C ILE A 162 -7.00 8.22 10.71
N PRO A 163 -7.89 8.08 11.74
CA PRO A 163 -8.98 9.01 11.92
C PRO A 163 -8.49 10.43 12.15
N ALA A 164 -8.85 11.34 11.27
CA ALA A 164 -8.61 12.79 11.38
C ALA A 164 -9.84 13.47 11.95
N ARG A 165 -9.63 14.38 12.92
CA ARG A 165 -10.71 15.13 13.54
C ARG A 165 -11.11 16.31 12.65
N GLU A 166 -12.39 16.39 12.27
CA GLU A 166 -12.95 17.53 11.53
C GLU A 166 -13.54 18.58 12.46
N ASP A 167 -14.28 18.13 13.49
CA ASP A 167 -14.87 18.96 14.51
C ASP A 167 -14.91 18.25 15.88
N LYS A 168 -15.70 18.76 16.83
CA LYS A 168 -15.79 18.18 18.19
C LYS A 168 -16.31 16.75 18.20
N ASN A 169 -17.17 16.37 17.24
CA ASN A 169 -17.92 15.11 17.23
C ASN A 169 -17.66 14.25 15.99
N THR A 170 -16.97 14.78 15.00
CA THR A 170 -16.79 14.11 13.70
C THR A 170 -15.32 13.80 13.44
N THR A 171 -15.07 12.56 13.07
CA THR A 171 -13.79 12.12 12.52
C THR A 171 -14.02 11.55 11.13
N VAL A 172 -13.01 11.67 10.28
CA VAL A 172 -12.98 11.06 8.94
C VAL A 172 -11.70 10.29 8.75
N VAL A 173 -11.80 9.16 8.07
CA VAL A 173 -10.66 8.39 7.56
C VAL A 173 -10.54 8.69 6.07
N THR A 174 -9.38 9.17 5.63
CA THR A 174 -9.16 9.58 4.23
C THR A 174 -9.41 8.43 3.26
N ALA A 175 -8.93 7.22 3.58
CA ALA A 175 -9.17 6.04 2.77
C ALA A 175 -10.66 5.72 2.59
N ASP A 176 -11.47 5.88 3.65
CA ASP A 176 -12.93 5.69 3.58
C ASP A 176 -13.61 6.78 2.74
N ASP A 177 -13.19 8.05 2.88
CA ASP A 177 -13.73 9.15 2.08
C ASP A 177 -13.42 8.96 0.58
N ILE A 178 -12.20 8.54 0.24
CA ILE A 178 -11.82 8.20 -1.14
C ILE A 178 -12.69 7.07 -1.65
N ARG A 179 -12.81 5.97 -0.90
CA ARG A 179 -13.61 4.81 -1.32
C ARG A 179 -15.07 5.14 -1.52
N ALA A 180 -15.67 5.88 -0.60
CA ALA A 180 -17.08 6.27 -0.68
C ALA A 180 -17.38 7.16 -1.90
N ASN A 181 -16.40 7.92 -2.37
CA ASN A 181 -16.55 8.84 -3.51
C ASN A 181 -15.96 8.28 -4.82
N ALA A 182 -15.48 7.03 -4.85
CA ALA A 182 -14.82 6.44 -6.03
C ALA A 182 -15.75 6.22 -7.23
N GLN A 183 -17.07 6.17 -7.05
CA GLN A 183 -18.07 6.06 -8.12
C GLN A 183 -17.82 4.88 -9.07
N GLY A 184 -17.46 3.72 -8.52
CA GLY A 184 -17.19 2.50 -9.30
C GLY A 184 -15.79 2.43 -9.92
N ARG A 185 -14.93 3.43 -9.74
CA ARG A 185 -13.53 3.38 -10.18
C ARG A 185 -12.77 2.26 -9.50
N GLN A 186 -11.95 1.56 -10.27
CA GLN A 186 -11.06 0.54 -9.74
C GLN A 186 -9.82 1.22 -9.16
N ILE A 187 -9.66 1.15 -7.84
CA ILE A 187 -8.54 1.74 -7.09
C ILE A 187 -8.00 0.67 -6.15
N VAL A 188 -6.68 0.48 -6.14
CA VAL A 188 -5.97 -0.35 -5.17
C VAL A 188 -5.53 0.53 -4.00
N TYR A 189 -5.69 0.06 -2.77
CA TYR A 189 -5.45 0.89 -1.58
C TYR A 189 -4.19 0.47 -0.83
N TRP A 190 -3.22 1.37 -0.76
CA TRP A 190 -2.13 1.31 0.19
C TRP A 190 -2.38 2.36 1.27
N VAL A 191 -2.54 1.91 2.50
CA VAL A 191 -2.89 2.83 3.59
C VAL A 191 -1.77 2.93 4.61
N THR A 192 -1.60 4.12 5.19
CA THR A 192 -0.76 4.30 6.37
C THR A 192 -1.62 4.35 7.63
N ASN A 193 -1.24 3.55 8.62
CA ASN A 193 -1.71 3.66 10.00
C ASN A 193 -0.63 3.11 10.93
N ASP A 194 0.20 4.01 11.43
CA ASP A 194 1.32 3.72 12.33
C ASP A 194 0.99 3.99 13.81
N VAL A 195 -0.30 4.20 14.14
CA VAL A 195 -0.79 4.35 15.51
C VAL A 195 -0.73 3.00 16.23
N CYS A 196 -0.17 2.94 17.40
CA CYS A 196 -0.01 1.73 18.19
C CYS A 196 -0.99 1.65 19.37
N PRO A 197 -2.02 0.75 19.36
CA PRO A 197 -2.46 -0.09 18.24
C PRO A 197 -3.21 0.69 17.16
N PRO A 198 -3.52 0.11 15.99
CA PRO A 198 -3.34 -1.28 15.58
C PRO A 198 -1.91 -1.65 15.16
N SER A 199 -1.05 -0.66 14.86
CA SER A 199 0.33 -0.94 14.48
C SER A 199 1.06 -1.72 15.59
N PRO A 200 1.88 -2.73 15.23
CA PRO A 200 2.74 -3.42 16.17
C PRO A 200 4.03 -2.62 16.49
N GLY A 201 4.18 -1.41 15.93
CA GLY A 201 5.42 -0.65 15.96
C GLY A 201 6.49 -1.22 15.01
N CYS A 202 7.75 -0.87 15.24
CA CYS A 202 8.86 -1.33 14.41
C CYS A 202 9.20 -2.80 14.69
N THR A 203 8.47 -3.74 14.06
CA THR A 203 8.69 -5.19 14.19
C THR A 203 8.53 -5.90 12.85
N THR A 204 9.38 -6.90 12.61
CA THR A 204 9.34 -7.72 11.39
C THR A 204 8.98 -9.18 11.67
N SER A 205 8.78 -9.57 12.94
CA SER A 205 8.61 -10.97 13.34
C SER A 205 7.19 -11.53 13.13
N LYS A 206 6.17 -10.65 13.02
CA LYS A 206 4.76 -11.06 12.86
C LYS A 206 4.07 -10.11 11.88
N PRO A 207 4.17 -10.36 10.58
CA PRO A 207 3.46 -9.54 9.61
C PRO A 207 1.95 -9.68 9.81
N MET A 208 1.26 -8.54 9.89
CA MET A 208 -0.18 -8.44 10.09
C MET A 208 -0.89 -8.22 8.75
N SER A 209 -2.12 -8.71 8.61
CA SER A 209 -2.91 -8.49 7.40
C SER A 209 -3.15 -6.99 7.18
N PRO A 210 -3.07 -6.48 5.93
CA PRO A 210 -3.46 -5.11 5.61
C PRO A 210 -4.87 -4.73 6.06
N SER A 211 -5.78 -5.68 6.11
CA SER A 211 -7.16 -5.48 6.62
C SER A 211 -7.22 -5.08 8.09
N GLN A 212 -6.13 -5.24 8.85
CA GLN A 212 -6.03 -4.84 10.26
C GLN A 212 -5.57 -3.38 10.43
N SER A 213 -5.29 -2.68 9.35
CA SER A 213 -4.84 -1.28 9.34
C SER A 213 -5.87 -0.27 9.87
N GLY A 214 -7.13 -0.67 10.02
CA GLY A 214 -8.29 0.21 10.24
C GLY A 214 -9.13 0.41 8.98
N ALA A 215 -8.55 0.17 7.79
CA ALA A 215 -9.25 0.10 6.51
C ALA A 215 -9.29 -1.36 6.03
N THR A 216 -10.41 -2.05 6.25
CA THR A 216 -10.53 -3.51 6.00
C THR A 216 -10.33 -3.90 4.53
N PHE A 217 -10.42 -2.95 3.63
CA PHE A 217 -10.25 -3.09 2.19
C PHE A 217 -8.83 -2.77 1.70
N ALA A 218 -7.90 -2.48 2.60
CA ALA A 218 -6.52 -2.19 2.22
C ALA A 218 -5.83 -3.41 1.62
N ASP A 219 -5.12 -3.20 0.51
CA ASP A 219 -4.28 -4.20 -0.15
C ASP A 219 -2.86 -4.20 0.42
N VAL A 220 -2.41 -3.01 0.84
CA VAL A 220 -1.10 -2.77 1.47
C VAL A 220 -1.28 -1.86 2.69
N TRP A 221 -0.52 -2.14 3.73
CA TRP A 221 -0.51 -1.35 4.96
C TRP A 221 0.92 -0.94 5.33
N GLN A 222 1.19 0.37 5.34
CA GLN A 222 2.37 0.94 5.98
C GLN A 222 2.07 1.10 7.47
N PHE A 223 2.67 0.22 8.28
CA PHE A 223 2.34 0.13 9.70
C PHE A 223 3.37 0.79 10.62
N ALA A 224 4.54 1.17 10.10
CA ALA A 224 5.54 1.89 10.87
C ALA A 224 6.31 2.86 9.96
N GLN A 225 6.36 4.13 10.34
CA GLN A 225 7.12 5.18 9.67
C GLN A 225 8.44 5.45 10.38
N SER A 226 9.47 5.83 9.65
CA SER A 226 10.80 6.19 10.16
C SER A 226 11.18 7.61 9.74
N PRO A 227 11.36 8.52 10.70
CA PRO A 227 11.18 8.31 12.14
C PRO A 227 9.71 8.22 12.53
N ARG A 228 9.43 7.50 13.66
CA ARG A 228 8.07 7.44 14.23
C ARG A 228 7.53 8.84 14.48
N ARG A 229 6.24 9.02 14.26
CA ARG A 229 5.58 10.30 14.54
C ARG A 229 5.62 10.62 16.03
N LYS A 230 5.92 11.87 16.35
CA LYS A 230 6.06 12.35 17.74
C LYS A 230 4.80 12.12 18.57
N ASP A 231 3.62 12.31 17.96
CA ASP A 231 2.32 12.16 18.63
C ASP A 231 2.04 10.73 19.10
N PHE A 232 2.68 9.73 18.51
CA PHE A 232 2.51 8.31 18.84
C PHE A 232 3.72 7.70 19.55
N ALA A 233 4.77 8.49 19.79
CA ALA A 233 6.04 8.01 20.33
C ALA A 233 5.90 7.25 21.65
N ALA A 234 4.99 7.68 22.54
CA ALA A 234 4.77 7.03 23.83
C ALA A 234 4.06 5.68 23.72
N MET A 235 3.28 5.46 22.66
CA MET A 235 2.45 4.25 22.46
C MET A 235 3.16 3.20 21.63
N CYS A 236 4.02 3.62 20.70
CA CYS A 236 4.74 2.74 19.80
C CYS A 236 6.05 2.23 20.39
N ARG A 237 6.30 0.94 20.22
CA ARG A 237 7.47 0.23 20.76
C ARG A 237 8.35 -0.32 19.64
N ASN A 238 9.49 -0.88 20.02
CA ASN A 238 10.45 -1.56 19.15
C ASN A 238 11.15 -0.65 18.12
N TYR A 239 10.98 0.66 18.24
CA TYR A 239 11.79 1.62 17.50
C TYR A 239 13.17 1.77 18.14
N HIS A 240 14.16 2.05 17.33
CA HIS A 240 15.48 2.46 17.84
C HIS A 240 15.37 3.77 18.62
N SER A 241 16.39 4.10 19.40
CA SER A 241 16.39 5.28 20.29
C SER A 241 16.18 6.61 19.57
N ASP A 242 16.57 6.70 18.31
CA ASP A 242 16.36 7.86 17.41
C ASP A 242 14.96 7.90 16.76
N GLY A 243 14.12 6.90 17.03
CA GLY A 243 12.78 6.79 16.49
C GLY A 243 12.68 6.09 15.15
N ASN A 244 13.76 5.52 14.63
CA ASN A 244 13.78 4.86 13.33
C ASN A 244 13.59 3.35 13.43
N CYS A 245 13.13 2.75 12.31
CA CYS A 245 13.12 1.32 12.07
C CYS A 245 14.32 0.94 11.20
N TYR A 246 15.24 0.17 11.78
CA TYR A 246 16.38 -0.36 11.04
C TYR A 246 16.13 -1.80 10.60
N PRO A 247 16.41 -2.14 9.34
CA PRO A 247 16.29 -3.50 8.85
C PRO A 247 17.18 -4.47 9.64
N PRO A 248 16.71 -5.70 9.95
CA PRO A 248 17.54 -6.70 10.59
C PRO A 248 18.83 -6.97 9.80
N GLY A 249 19.95 -7.03 10.52
CA GLY A 249 21.28 -7.28 9.95
C GLY A 249 21.99 -6.06 9.36
N LEU A 250 21.36 -4.87 9.36
CA LEU A 250 22.03 -3.62 9.04
C LEU A 250 22.41 -2.86 10.30
N ASP A 251 23.62 -2.29 10.30
CA ASP A 251 24.08 -1.45 11.39
C ASP A 251 23.32 -0.10 11.37
N PRO A 252 22.66 0.33 12.45
CA PRO A 252 22.05 1.65 12.57
C PRO A 252 23.00 2.80 12.25
N ALA A 253 24.31 2.64 12.44
CA ALA A 253 25.31 3.66 12.09
C ALA A 253 25.36 3.96 10.58
N THR A 254 24.78 3.11 9.73
CA THR A 254 24.63 3.39 8.29
C THR A 254 23.51 4.39 7.99
N HIS A 255 22.68 4.71 8.96
CA HIS A 255 21.47 5.53 8.82
C HIS A 255 20.47 5.02 7.75
N LEU A 256 20.55 3.73 7.38
CA LEU A 256 19.61 3.10 6.48
C LEU A 256 18.39 2.64 7.26
N HIS A 257 17.48 3.55 7.56
CA HIS A 257 16.17 3.26 8.13
C HIS A 257 15.10 3.16 7.04
N VAL A 258 13.97 2.51 7.36
CA VAL A 258 12.90 2.22 6.39
C VAL A 258 11.53 2.36 7.06
N ASP A 259 10.54 2.65 6.24
CA ASP A 259 9.13 2.47 6.59
C ASP A 259 8.74 1.02 6.34
N LEU A 260 7.92 0.44 7.23
CA LEU A 260 7.57 -0.97 7.19
C LEU A 260 6.16 -1.18 6.65
N ASN A 261 6.06 -2.13 5.72
CA ASN A 261 4.80 -2.44 5.05
C ASN A 261 4.45 -3.93 5.13
N THR A 262 3.15 -4.22 5.04
CA THR A 262 2.63 -5.56 4.77
C THR A 262 1.70 -5.55 3.57
N ALA A 263 1.69 -6.66 2.82
CA ALA A 263 0.78 -6.88 1.70
C ALA A 263 0.41 -8.37 1.60
N SER A 264 -0.68 -8.67 0.90
CA SER A 264 -1.10 -10.03 0.58
C SER A 264 -0.36 -10.62 -0.65
N SER A 265 0.55 -9.85 -1.25
CA SER A 265 1.37 -10.25 -2.40
C SER A 265 2.84 -9.94 -2.14
N ALA A 266 3.73 -10.80 -2.64
CA ALA A 266 5.16 -10.55 -2.67
C ALA A 266 5.58 -9.52 -3.74
N ASP A 267 4.65 -9.12 -4.61
CA ASP A 267 4.81 -8.08 -5.64
C ASP A 267 3.50 -7.28 -5.73
N PRO A 268 3.24 -6.37 -4.77
CA PRO A 268 1.94 -5.71 -4.64
C PRO A 268 1.54 -4.86 -5.83
N SER A 269 2.51 -4.29 -6.55
CA SER A 269 2.24 -3.54 -7.79
C SER A 269 2.14 -4.42 -9.04
N ALA A 270 2.42 -5.74 -8.94
CA ALA A 270 2.60 -6.59 -10.12
C ALA A 270 3.62 -5.98 -11.11
N GLY A 271 4.77 -5.54 -10.58
CA GLY A 271 5.77 -4.77 -11.31
C GLY A 271 6.95 -5.60 -11.86
N ARG A 272 6.94 -6.93 -11.61
CA ARG A 272 7.94 -7.89 -12.15
C ARG A 272 7.68 -8.27 -13.57
#